data_94838215a784fdcf3ad86a1122a6aded
#
_entry.id   94838215a784fdcf3ad86a1122a6aded
#
_cell.length_a   1.000
_cell.length_b   1.000
_cell.length_c   1.000
_cell.angle_alpha   90.00
_cell.angle_beta   90.00
_cell.angle_gamma   90.00
#
_symmetry.space_group_name_H-M   'P 1'
#
loop_
_entity.id
_entity.type
_entity.pdbx_description
1 polymer ?
#
loop_
_entity_poly.entity_id
_entity_poly.type
_entity_poly.pdbx_seq_one_letter_code
_entity_poly.pdbx_strand_id
1 'polypeptide(L)'
;VLVFQGTPLLVQLFVIYYGLPQLGLTLDRFPAAYIALGLHSAAYQAEYLRGALQSVGAGQMVAARAIGMSKVQAITNIILPQAFRLVLPAWSNEVVSMIKYTAVVYLIAVPDLMGQAKNLSSKFFQPVPIYLTAAVFYLVLVGITYFALRALERRLHVPGLTMEESS
;
A
#
# COMPACT_ATOMS: atom_id res chain seq x y z
N VAL A 1 9.15 -11.09 -0.64
CA VAL A 1 8.78 -10.05 0.32
C VAL A 1 10.03 -9.30 0.75
N LEU A 2 11.03 -9.92 1.41
CA LEU A 2 12.22 -9.26 1.97
C LEU A 2 12.97 -8.34 0.97
N VAL A 3 13.14 -8.76 -0.28
CA VAL A 3 13.84 -7.94 -1.30
C VAL A 3 13.11 -6.63 -1.54
N PHE A 4 11.78 -6.67 -1.73
CA PHE A 4 10.99 -5.47 -2.03
C PHE A 4 10.74 -4.58 -0.80
N GLN A 5 10.75 -5.12 0.40
CA GLN A 5 10.68 -4.31 1.63
C GLN A 5 12.05 -3.76 2.04
N GLY A 6 13.12 -4.50 1.76
CA GLY A 6 14.49 -4.13 2.11
C GLY A 6 15.17 -3.19 1.13
N THR A 7 14.53 -2.86 0.00
CA THR A 7 15.09 -1.94 -1.01
C THR A 7 14.19 -0.72 -1.21
N PRO A 8 14.77 0.49 -1.41
CA PRO A 8 13.98 1.68 -1.69
C PRO A 8 13.16 1.53 -2.99
N LEU A 9 11.92 2.00 -2.98
CA LEU A 9 11.04 1.98 -4.16
C LEU A 9 11.71 2.62 -5.40
N LEU A 10 12.43 3.72 -5.21
CA LEU A 10 13.15 4.38 -6.30
C LEU A 10 14.17 3.46 -6.98
N VAL A 11 14.89 2.67 -6.20
CA VAL A 11 15.86 1.69 -6.73
C VAL A 11 15.13 0.60 -7.51
N GLN A 12 14.02 0.08 -7.00
CA GLN A 12 13.18 -0.91 -7.69
C GLN A 12 12.68 -0.36 -9.03
N LEU A 13 12.19 0.88 -9.04
CA LEU A 13 11.73 1.58 -10.24
C LEU A 13 12.85 1.69 -11.30
N PHE A 14 14.05 2.09 -10.88
CA PHE A 14 15.18 2.24 -11.78
C PHE A 14 15.72 0.90 -12.31
N VAL A 15 15.76 -0.13 -11.48
CA VAL A 15 16.12 -1.49 -11.92
C VAL A 15 15.13 -2.00 -12.95
N ILE A 16 13.82 -1.78 -12.77
CA ILE A 16 12.81 -2.21 -13.72
C ILE A 16 12.90 -1.39 -15.01
N TYR A 17 13.02 -0.07 -14.93
CA TYR A 17 12.97 0.79 -16.10
C TYR A 17 14.28 0.83 -16.90
N TYR A 18 15.45 0.86 -16.23
CA TYR A 18 16.76 0.94 -16.87
C TYR A 18 17.52 -0.38 -16.90
N GLY A 19 17.22 -1.30 -15.98
CA GLY A 19 17.92 -2.58 -15.87
C GLY A 19 17.36 -3.65 -16.80
N LEU A 20 16.04 -3.80 -16.89
CA LEU A 20 15.42 -4.82 -17.76
C LEU A 20 15.79 -4.68 -19.25
N PRO A 21 15.91 -3.48 -19.83
CA PRO A 21 16.37 -3.33 -21.22
C PRO A 21 17.73 -3.97 -21.50
N GLN A 22 18.64 -4.00 -20.53
CA GLN A 22 19.94 -4.67 -20.66
C GLN A 22 19.82 -6.20 -20.80
N LEU A 23 18.69 -6.75 -20.36
CA LEU A 23 18.31 -8.16 -20.51
C LEU A 23 17.41 -8.42 -21.73
N GLY A 24 17.23 -7.42 -22.62
CA GLY A 24 16.38 -7.51 -23.80
C GLY A 24 14.87 -7.27 -23.55
N LEU A 25 14.48 -6.87 -22.34
CA LEU A 25 13.08 -6.62 -21.96
C LEU A 25 12.86 -5.11 -21.80
N THR A 26 12.40 -4.44 -22.85
CA THR A 26 12.07 -3.01 -22.79
C THR A 26 10.62 -2.81 -22.38
N LEU A 27 10.43 -2.00 -21.34
CA LEU A 27 9.11 -1.59 -20.87
C LEU A 27 8.92 -0.08 -21.05
N ASP A 28 7.75 0.31 -21.52
CA ASP A 28 7.35 1.70 -21.47
C ASP A 28 7.26 2.18 -20.03
N ARG A 29 7.35 3.51 -19.83
CA ARG A 29 7.35 4.17 -18.53
C ARG A 29 6.12 3.82 -17.66
N PHE A 30 4.92 3.73 -18.22
CA PHE A 30 3.72 3.38 -17.47
C PHE A 30 3.73 1.93 -16.96
N PRO A 31 3.93 0.89 -17.80
CA PRO A 31 4.10 -0.48 -17.31
C PRO A 31 5.22 -0.63 -16.28
N ALA A 32 6.37 0.02 -16.50
CA ALA A 32 7.47 -0.02 -15.53
C ALA A 32 7.07 0.57 -14.18
N ALA A 33 6.38 1.72 -14.17
CA ALA A 33 5.86 2.34 -12.95
C ALA A 33 4.84 1.43 -12.24
N TYR A 34 3.88 0.85 -12.98
CA TYR A 34 2.86 -0.03 -12.39
C TYR A 34 3.47 -1.29 -11.78
N ILE A 35 4.45 -1.89 -12.45
CA ILE A 35 5.13 -3.08 -11.93
C ILE A 35 5.93 -2.73 -10.68
N ALA A 36 6.70 -1.64 -10.68
CA ALA A 36 7.50 -1.22 -9.53
C ALA A 36 6.62 -0.93 -8.31
N LEU A 37 5.62 -0.07 -8.47
CA LEU A 37 4.68 0.31 -7.42
C LEU A 37 3.87 -0.90 -6.94
N GLY A 38 3.40 -1.73 -7.88
CA GLY A 38 2.60 -2.92 -7.57
C GLY A 38 3.38 -3.98 -6.79
N LEU A 39 4.62 -4.28 -7.18
CA LEU A 39 5.48 -5.23 -6.47
C LEU A 39 5.86 -4.71 -5.07
N HIS A 40 6.18 -3.41 -4.98
CA HIS A 40 6.46 -2.77 -3.71
C HIS A 40 5.26 -2.89 -2.75
N SER A 41 4.09 -2.43 -3.17
CA SER A 41 2.87 -2.48 -2.36
C SER A 41 2.45 -3.93 -2.04
N ALA A 42 2.53 -4.86 -3.01
CA ALA A 42 2.19 -6.26 -2.78
C ALA A 42 3.05 -6.90 -1.69
N ALA A 43 4.34 -6.53 -1.59
CA ALA A 43 5.21 -7.02 -0.53
C ALA A 43 4.74 -6.56 0.86
N TYR A 44 4.34 -5.30 1.02
CA TYR A 44 3.80 -4.78 2.28
C TYR A 44 2.43 -5.38 2.60
N GLN A 45 1.54 -5.46 1.62
CA GLN A 45 0.21 -6.04 1.81
C GLN A 45 0.27 -7.51 2.22
N ALA A 46 1.22 -8.28 1.67
CA ALA A 46 1.45 -9.67 2.07
C ALA A 46 1.84 -9.79 3.55
N GLU A 47 2.68 -8.88 4.06
CA GLU A 47 3.06 -8.86 5.48
C GLU A 47 1.91 -8.40 6.38
N TYR A 48 1.13 -7.40 5.97
CA TYR A 48 -0.05 -6.97 6.73
C TYR A 48 -1.07 -8.09 6.84
N LEU A 49 -1.34 -8.80 5.74
CA LEU A 49 -2.25 -9.94 5.76
C LEU A 49 -1.70 -11.10 6.61
N ARG A 50 -0.39 -11.39 6.51
CA ARG A 50 0.26 -12.39 7.34
C ARG A 50 0.15 -12.04 8.83
N GLY A 51 0.43 -10.79 9.20
CA GLY A 51 0.28 -10.31 10.58
C GLY A 51 -1.15 -10.40 11.07
N ALA A 52 -2.12 -10.00 10.26
CA ALA A 52 -3.55 -10.12 10.59
C ALA A 52 -4.00 -11.57 10.78
N LEU A 53 -3.54 -12.50 9.94
CA LEU A 53 -3.85 -13.93 10.09
C LEU A 53 -3.24 -14.51 11.37
N GLN A 54 -2.04 -14.06 11.75
CA GLN A 54 -1.38 -14.52 12.99
C GLN A 54 -2.01 -13.91 14.24
N SER A 55 -2.59 -12.72 14.16
CA SER A 55 -3.27 -12.06 15.27
C SER A 55 -4.65 -12.66 15.59
N VAL A 56 -5.28 -13.36 14.63
CA VAL A 56 -6.45 -14.19 14.93
C VAL A 56 -5.98 -15.33 15.82
N GLY A 57 -6.36 -15.29 17.10
CA GLY A 57 -5.81 -16.15 18.13
C GLY A 57 -5.90 -17.65 17.80
N ALA A 58 -4.87 -18.41 18.14
CA ALA A 58 -4.80 -19.86 17.95
C ALA A 58 -6.00 -20.61 18.56
N GLY A 59 -6.61 -20.05 19.59
CA GLY A 59 -7.86 -20.55 20.19
C GLY A 59 -9.02 -20.66 19.22
N GLN A 60 -9.13 -19.78 18.24
CA GLN A 60 -10.18 -19.86 17.21
C GLN A 60 -10.06 -21.14 16.36
N MET A 61 -8.86 -21.51 15.99
CA MET A 61 -8.59 -22.75 15.27
C MET A 61 -8.91 -23.97 16.14
N VAL A 62 -8.49 -23.95 17.42
CA VAL A 62 -8.74 -25.05 18.37
C VAL A 62 -10.25 -25.21 18.60
N ALA A 63 -10.96 -24.13 18.87
CA ALA A 63 -12.41 -24.15 19.07
C ALA A 63 -13.17 -24.68 17.84
N ALA A 64 -12.80 -24.21 16.64
CA ALA A 64 -13.39 -24.68 15.40
C ALA A 64 -13.17 -26.18 15.19
N ARG A 65 -11.97 -26.68 15.49
CA ARG A 65 -11.65 -28.11 15.40
C ARG A 65 -12.41 -28.93 16.43
N ALA A 66 -12.65 -28.40 17.64
CA ALA A 66 -13.39 -29.09 18.69
C ALA A 66 -14.86 -29.32 18.33
N ILE A 67 -15.46 -28.43 17.52
CA ILE A 67 -16.82 -28.62 17.00
C ILE A 67 -16.89 -29.37 15.67
N GLY A 68 -15.78 -30.05 15.27
CA GLY A 68 -15.74 -30.92 14.11
C GLY A 68 -15.44 -30.26 12.76
N MET A 69 -15.10 -28.97 12.71
CA MET A 69 -14.74 -28.30 11.46
C MET A 69 -13.41 -28.84 10.94
N SER A 70 -13.30 -29.03 9.61
CA SER A 70 -12.02 -29.27 8.96
C SER A 70 -11.13 -28.01 9.05
N LYS A 71 -9.81 -28.15 8.85
CA LYS A 71 -8.89 -27.02 8.85
C LYS A 71 -9.27 -25.97 7.81
N VAL A 72 -9.69 -26.40 6.61
CA VAL A 72 -10.12 -25.48 5.54
C VAL A 72 -11.38 -24.73 5.95
N GLN A 73 -12.38 -25.43 6.48
CA GLN A 73 -13.62 -24.78 6.96
C GLN A 73 -13.34 -23.75 8.08
N ALA A 74 -12.46 -24.10 9.03
CA ALA A 74 -12.06 -23.17 10.09
C ALA A 74 -11.35 -21.92 9.53
N ILE A 75 -10.45 -22.08 8.56
CA ILE A 75 -9.75 -20.97 7.92
C ILE A 75 -10.75 -20.10 7.15
N THR A 76 -11.55 -20.66 6.27
CA THR A 76 -12.42 -19.89 5.36
C THR A 76 -13.60 -19.24 6.07
N ASN A 77 -14.18 -19.89 7.07
CA ASN A 77 -15.42 -19.43 7.70
C ASN A 77 -15.20 -18.66 9.00
N ILE A 78 -14.06 -18.82 9.66
CA ILE A 78 -13.80 -18.20 10.97
C ILE A 78 -12.58 -17.27 10.93
N ILE A 79 -11.41 -17.77 10.49
CA ILE A 79 -10.15 -17.03 10.61
C ILE A 79 -10.06 -15.96 9.54
N LEU A 80 -10.30 -16.30 8.28
CA LEU A 80 -10.14 -15.38 7.16
C LEU A 80 -11.05 -14.14 7.25
N PRO A 81 -12.38 -14.27 7.57
CA PRO A 81 -13.23 -13.09 7.75
C PRO A 81 -12.77 -12.16 8.89
N GLN A 82 -12.23 -12.72 9.97
CA GLN A 82 -11.67 -11.94 11.07
C GLN A 82 -10.36 -11.24 10.65
N ALA A 83 -9.45 -11.97 10.00
CA ALA A 83 -8.18 -11.43 9.53
C ALA A 83 -8.37 -10.29 8.52
N PHE A 84 -9.36 -10.39 7.61
CA PHE A 84 -9.68 -9.30 6.69
C PHE A 84 -10.10 -8.01 7.40
N ARG A 85 -10.80 -8.11 8.51
CA ARG A 85 -11.17 -6.93 9.31
C ARG A 85 -9.98 -6.33 10.06
N LEU A 86 -9.11 -7.20 10.58
CA LEU A 86 -7.89 -6.79 11.29
C LEU A 86 -6.84 -6.14 10.37
N VAL A 87 -6.80 -6.54 9.09
CA VAL A 87 -5.84 -5.97 8.12
C VAL A 87 -6.26 -4.58 7.60
N LEU A 88 -7.56 -4.23 7.66
CA LEU A 88 -8.09 -3.01 7.07
C LEU A 88 -7.34 -1.73 7.47
N PRO A 89 -7.02 -1.46 8.75
CA PRO A 89 -6.30 -0.24 9.12
C PRO A 89 -4.89 -0.16 8.50
N ALA A 90 -4.15 -1.27 8.51
CA ALA A 90 -2.82 -1.34 7.90
C ALA A 90 -2.90 -1.18 6.36
N TRP A 91 -3.88 -1.83 5.74
CA TRP A 91 -4.15 -1.71 4.31
C TRP A 91 -4.55 -0.29 3.91
N SER A 92 -5.40 0.37 4.70
CA SER A 92 -5.78 1.78 4.47
C SER A 92 -4.58 2.72 4.53
N ASN A 93 -3.67 2.52 5.48
CA ASN A 93 -2.44 3.28 5.59
C ASN A 93 -1.52 3.07 4.37
N GLU A 94 -1.46 1.86 3.84
CA GLU A 94 -0.70 1.55 2.63
C GLU A 94 -1.30 2.26 1.40
N VAL A 95 -2.62 2.26 1.23
CA VAL A 95 -3.30 2.98 0.14
C VAL A 95 -2.97 4.47 0.17
N VAL A 96 -3.03 5.09 1.35
CA VAL A 96 -2.63 6.50 1.54
C VAL A 96 -1.15 6.72 1.23
N SER A 97 -0.28 5.79 1.59
CA SER A 97 1.16 5.85 1.31
C SER A 97 1.45 5.72 -0.18
N MET A 98 0.72 4.85 -0.89
CA MET A 98 0.85 4.67 -2.33
C MET A 98 0.61 5.97 -3.11
N ILE A 99 -0.36 6.81 -2.70
CA ILE A 99 -0.57 8.13 -3.33
C ILE A 99 0.71 8.97 -3.26
N LYS A 100 1.42 8.95 -2.14
CA LYS A 100 2.69 9.68 -1.96
C LYS A 100 3.83 9.04 -2.75
N TYR A 101 3.86 7.71 -2.82
CA TYR A 101 4.89 6.95 -3.55
C TYR A 101 4.81 7.17 -5.06
N THR A 102 3.63 7.47 -5.63
CA THR A 102 3.54 7.81 -7.05
C THR A 102 4.39 9.04 -7.41
N ALA A 103 4.70 9.91 -6.44
CA ALA A 103 5.55 11.08 -6.70
C ALA A 103 6.93 10.75 -7.25
N VAL A 104 7.46 9.52 -7.12
CA VAL A 104 8.79 9.17 -7.65
C VAL A 104 8.78 8.82 -9.14
N VAL A 105 7.60 8.51 -9.73
CA VAL A 105 7.53 8.04 -11.13
C VAL A 105 7.86 9.13 -12.15
N TYR A 106 7.84 10.42 -11.75
CA TYR A 106 8.28 11.50 -12.64
C TYR A 106 9.75 11.33 -13.07
N LEU A 107 10.56 10.63 -12.29
CA LEU A 107 11.98 10.39 -12.59
C LEU A 107 12.20 9.49 -13.82
N ILE A 108 11.18 8.73 -14.21
CA ILE A 108 11.14 7.98 -15.47
C ILE A 108 10.19 8.64 -16.50
N ALA A 109 10.00 9.95 -16.37
CA ALA A 109 9.19 10.78 -17.25
C ALA A 109 7.69 10.40 -17.34
N VAL A 110 7.11 9.78 -16.31
CA VAL A 110 5.66 9.62 -16.19
C VAL A 110 5.06 11.00 -15.85
N PRO A 111 4.05 11.47 -16.59
CA PRO A 111 3.42 12.77 -16.37
C PRO A 111 2.45 12.71 -15.18
N ASP A 112 2.98 12.76 -13.97
CA ASP A 112 2.24 12.85 -12.71
C ASP A 112 2.23 14.28 -12.14
N LEU A 113 1.60 14.47 -10.98
CA LEU A 113 1.51 15.77 -10.31
C LEU A 113 2.90 16.34 -9.99
N MET A 114 3.83 15.50 -9.51
CA MET A 114 5.19 15.93 -9.17
C MET A 114 5.99 16.28 -10.42
N GLY A 115 5.82 15.52 -11.51
CA GLY A 115 6.43 15.81 -12.81
C GLY A 115 5.95 17.14 -13.39
N GLN A 116 4.64 17.43 -13.27
CA GLN A 116 4.10 18.73 -13.68
C GLN A 116 4.64 19.88 -12.83
N ALA A 117 4.71 19.70 -11.51
CA ALA A 117 5.30 20.69 -10.62
C ALA A 117 6.77 20.97 -10.99
N LYS A 118 7.57 19.93 -11.27
CA LYS A 118 8.95 20.08 -11.74
C LYS A 118 9.03 20.87 -13.04
N ASN A 119 8.21 20.53 -14.03
CA ASN A 119 8.19 21.21 -15.34
C ASN A 119 7.84 22.70 -15.18
N LEU A 120 6.82 23.02 -14.39
CA LEU A 120 6.44 24.41 -14.10
C LEU A 120 7.52 25.15 -13.34
N SER A 121 8.14 24.50 -12.34
CA SER A 121 9.25 25.07 -11.57
C SER A 121 10.42 25.45 -12.47
N SER A 122 10.78 24.57 -13.41
CA SER A 122 11.86 24.85 -14.38
C SER A 122 11.47 25.95 -15.37
N LYS A 123 10.20 26.00 -15.79
CA LYS A 123 9.72 26.99 -16.75
C LYS A 123 9.65 28.41 -16.19
N PHE A 124 9.20 28.54 -14.93
CA PHE A 124 8.96 29.84 -14.30
C PHE A 124 10.07 30.26 -13.32
N PHE A 125 11.06 29.39 -13.06
CA PHE A 125 12.14 29.59 -12.09
C PHE A 125 11.65 29.94 -10.69
N GLN A 126 10.48 29.39 -10.30
CA GLN A 126 9.84 29.62 -8.99
C GLN A 126 9.58 28.27 -8.27
N PRO A 127 10.60 27.59 -7.77
CA PRO A 127 10.43 26.26 -7.18
C PRO A 127 9.56 26.26 -5.92
N VAL A 128 9.76 27.23 -5.02
CA VAL A 128 9.08 27.25 -3.72
C VAL A 128 7.55 27.33 -3.86
N PRO A 129 6.96 28.33 -4.54
CA PRO A 129 5.51 28.42 -4.64
C PRO A 129 4.89 27.23 -5.39
N ILE A 130 5.58 26.71 -6.42
CA ILE A 130 5.08 25.61 -7.22
C ILE A 130 5.07 24.29 -6.42
N TYR A 131 6.15 23.98 -5.69
CA TYR A 131 6.17 22.79 -4.86
C TYR A 131 5.24 22.90 -3.64
N LEU A 132 5.06 24.08 -3.07
CA LEU A 132 4.02 24.29 -2.05
C LEU A 132 2.62 24.03 -2.60
N THR A 133 2.33 24.49 -3.82
CA THR A 133 1.06 24.21 -4.48
C THR A 133 0.88 22.71 -4.70
N ALA A 134 1.90 22.00 -5.20
CA ALA A 134 1.87 20.56 -5.34
C ALA A 134 1.63 19.85 -3.99
N ALA A 135 2.29 20.30 -2.92
CA ALA A 135 2.09 19.77 -1.57
C ALA A 135 0.64 19.92 -1.09
N VAL A 136 -0.01 21.06 -1.39
CA VAL A 136 -1.44 21.26 -1.08
C VAL A 136 -2.31 20.26 -1.84
N PHE A 137 -2.04 20.02 -3.14
CA PHE A 137 -2.78 19.01 -3.90
C PHE A 137 -2.60 17.60 -3.33
N TYR A 138 -1.37 17.21 -2.96
CA TYR A 138 -1.14 15.93 -2.29
C TYR A 138 -1.87 15.84 -0.95
N LEU A 139 -1.84 16.91 -0.15
CA LEU A 139 -2.55 16.96 1.13
C LEU A 139 -4.06 16.75 0.95
N VAL A 140 -4.67 17.40 -0.04
CA VAL A 140 -6.09 17.25 -0.37
C VAL A 140 -6.41 15.82 -0.81
N LEU A 141 -5.62 15.26 -1.75
CA LEU A 141 -5.80 13.88 -2.23
C LEU A 141 -5.67 12.85 -1.10
N VAL A 142 -4.61 12.97 -0.31
CA VAL A 142 -4.38 12.13 0.87
C VAL A 142 -5.51 12.29 1.88
N GLY A 143 -5.93 13.52 2.16
CA GLY A 143 -7.02 13.82 3.09
C GLY A 143 -8.34 13.17 2.66
N ILE A 144 -8.75 13.35 1.41
CA ILE A 144 -9.97 12.74 0.86
C ILE A 144 -9.89 11.20 0.98
N THR A 145 -8.78 10.61 0.56
CA THR A 145 -8.59 9.15 0.62
C THR A 145 -8.61 8.64 2.06
N TYR A 146 -7.92 9.33 2.98
CA TYR A 146 -7.87 8.97 4.39
C TYR A 146 -9.26 8.99 5.03
N PHE A 147 -10.04 10.06 4.83
CA PHE A 147 -11.39 10.14 5.40
C PHE A 147 -12.34 9.12 4.79
N ALA A 148 -12.24 8.85 3.47
CA ALA A 148 -13.03 7.82 2.81
C ALA A 148 -12.73 6.41 3.36
N LEU A 149 -11.44 6.07 3.50
CA LEU A 149 -11.02 4.79 4.05
C LEU A 149 -11.41 4.64 5.53
N ARG A 150 -11.25 5.68 6.32
CA ARG A 150 -11.68 5.68 7.71
C ARG A 150 -13.20 5.52 7.88
N ALA A 151 -14.00 6.08 6.98
CA ALA A 151 -15.44 5.85 6.96
C ALA A 151 -15.77 4.38 6.63
N LEU A 152 -15.02 3.77 5.72
CA LEU A 152 -15.14 2.35 5.40
C LEU A 152 -14.76 1.45 6.59
N GLU A 153 -13.64 1.74 7.25
CA GLU A 153 -13.18 1.01 8.45
C GLU A 153 -14.24 1.03 9.55
N ARG A 154 -14.81 2.20 9.83
CA ARG A 154 -15.88 2.33 10.85
C ARG A 154 -17.10 1.48 10.54
N ARG A 155 -17.48 1.32 9.26
CA ARG A 155 -18.60 0.48 8.85
C ARG A 155 -18.31 -1.02 9.00
N LEU A 156 -17.05 -1.42 8.88
CA LEU A 156 -16.58 -2.81 8.93
C LEU A 156 -16.05 -3.22 10.30
N HIS A 157 -15.94 -2.26 11.22
CA HIS A 157 -15.45 -2.50 12.58
C HIS A 157 -16.41 -3.39 13.36
N VAL A 158 -15.86 -4.44 14.00
CA VAL A 158 -16.61 -5.29 14.94
C VAL A 158 -16.06 -5.05 16.33
N PRO A 159 -16.91 -4.58 17.28
CA PRO A 159 -16.53 -4.43 18.67
C PRO A 159 -15.98 -5.77 19.23
N GLY A 160 -14.85 -5.74 19.92
CA GLY A 160 -14.24 -6.91 20.56
C GLY A 160 -13.17 -7.65 19.75
N LEU A 161 -12.86 -7.24 18.50
CA LEU A 161 -11.72 -7.78 17.73
C LEU A 161 -10.45 -6.92 17.82
N THR A 162 -10.53 -5.69 18.27
CA THR A 162 -9.36 -4.85 18.57
C THR A 162 -8.82 -5.23 19.94
N MET A 163 -7.52 -5.50 20.01
CA MET A 163 -6.85 -5.52 21.33
C MET A 163 -7.07 -4.15 21.96
N GLU A 164 -7.74 -4.11 23.11
CA GLU A 164 -7.72 -2.93 23.95
C GLU A 164 -6.25 -2.60 24.21
N GLU A 165 -5.84 -1.39 23.84
CA GLU A 165 -4.63 -0.80 24.38
C GLU A 165 -4.84 -0.77 25.92
N SER A 166 -4.35 -1.81 26.58
CA SER A 166 -4.21 -1.78 28.04
C SER A 166 -3.12 -0.75 28.33
N SER A 167 -3.61 0.44 28.69
CA SER A 167 -2.83 1.52 29.35
C SER A 167 -1.99 0.99 30.50
#